data_1599781c555c0da52da9570105a963ad
#
_entry.id   1599781c555c0da52da9570105a963ad
#
_cell.length_a   1.000
_cell.length_b   1.000
_cell.length_c   1.000
_cell.angle_alpha   90.00
_cell.angle_beta   90.00
_cell.angle_gamma   90.00
#
_symmetry.space_group_name_H-M   'P 1'
#
loop_
_entity.id
_entity.type
_entity.pdbx_description
1 polymer ?
#
loop_
_entity_poly.entity_id
_entity_poly.type
_entity_poly.pdbx_seq_one_letter_code
_entity_poly.pdbx_strand_id
1 'polypeptide(L)'
;PSSDLFRATGSKSFQTTMIGKPPECKIMATADTIILLLHPITAAAILAWMWWQYGWKRKTRELKGTERLKELERHEKVGERILQAAIVSVMIAFTARWYTGLGLLPGSLHGFTGPIGIILLWVMARWGRKSRKDKLQRTKHGRAADLLIALMVFHSFLGFLYIFDIVGTP
;
A
#
# COMPACT_ATOMS: atom_id res chain seq x y z
N PRO A 1 -10.83 49.43 -70.47
CA PRO A 1 -11.82 48.46 -70.10
C PRO A 1 -11.32 47.57 -68.95
N SER A 2 -12.13 47.58 -67.96
CA SER A 2 -12.29 46.61 -66.89
C SER A 2 -11.06 46.24 -66.02
N SER A 3 -10.90 47.02 -65.02
CA SER A 3 -10.13 46.72 -63.81
C SER A 3 -11.10 46.67 -62.63
N ASP A 4 -11.65 45.54 -62.31
CA ASP A 4 -12.35 45.28 -61.04
C ASP A 4 -12.54 43.80 -60.83
N LEU A 5 -11.50 43.17 -60.29
CA LEU A 5 -11.67 41.81 -59.73
C LEU A 5 -10.52 41.45 -58.79
N PHE A 6 -10.42 42.12 -57.64
CA PHE A 6 -9.65 41.59 -56.52
C PHE A 6 -10.09 42.27 -55.21
N ARG A 7 -11.28 41.90 -54.77
CA ARG A 7 -11.72 42.26 -53.41
C ARG A 7 -12.51 41.11 -52.83
N ALA A 8 -11.85 40.19 -52.20
CA ALA A 8 -12.42 39.35 -51.14
C ALA A 8 -11.38 38.32 -50.64
N THR A 9 -10.46 38.73 -49.84
CA THR A 9 -9.81 37.78 -48.94
C THR A 9 -10.23 38.17 -47.52
N GLY A 10 -11.29 37.53 -47.09
CA GLY A 10 -11.71 37.60 -45.72
C GLY A 10 -10.63 37.07 -44.81
N SER A 11 -10.06 37.94 -44.03
CA SER A 11 -9.24 37.62 -42.87
C SER A 11 -10.09 36.78 -41.90
N LYS A 12 -9.98 35.47 -42.03
CA LYS A 12 -10.44 34.58 -40.98
C LYS A 12 -9.51 34.79 -39.80
N SER A 13 -9.97 35.56 -38.82
CA SER A 13 -9.38 35.62 -37.51
C SER A 13 -9.27 34.17 -36.97
N PHE A 14 -8.07 33.67 -36.97
CA PHE A 14 -7.72 32.44 -36.28
C PHE A 14 -7.96 32.68 -34.79
N GLN A 15 -9.16 32.38 -34.31
CA GLN A 15 -9.46 32.40 -32.90
C GLN A 15 -8.57 31.34 -32.23
N THR A 16 -7.53 31.81 -31.59
CA THR A 16 -6.70 31.02 -30.65
C THR A 16 -7.55 30.69 -29.42
N THR A 17 -8.46 29.75 -29.59
CA THR A 17 -9.30 29.25 -28.49
C THR A 17 -8.82 27.86 -28.14
N MET A 18 -7.66 27.71 -27.55
CA MET A 18 -7.21 26.53 -26.83
C MET A 18 -6.04 26.87 -25.90
N ILE A 19 -6.14 27.97 -25.14
CA ILE A 19 -5.37 28.03 -23.90
C ILE A 19 -6.28 27.38 -22.87
N GLY A 20 -6.26 26.05 -22.80
CA GLY A 20 -6.80 25.36 -21.64
C GLY A 20 -6.16 26.01 -20.41
N LYS A 21 -6.99 26.41 -19.44
CA LYS A 21 -6.49 26.83 -18.11
C LYS A 21 -5.38 25.86 -17.69
N PRO A 22 -4.20 26.36 -17.31
CA PRO A 22 -3.19 25.49 -16.74
C PRO A 22 -3.86 24.70 -15.61
N PRO A 23 -3.56 23.40 -15.42
CA PRO A 23 -4.11 22.65 -14.33
C PRO A 23 -3.85 23.45 -13.06
N GLU A 24 -4.91 23.85 -12.37
CA GLU A 24 -4.80 24.54 -11.10
C GLU A 24 -3.95 23.62 -10.22
N CYS A 25 -2.72 24.03 -9.91
CA CYS A 25 -1.88 23.36 -8.93
C CYS A 25 -2.62 23.46 -7.59
N LYS A 26 -3.45 22.45 -7.33
CA LYS A 26 -4.19 22.34 -6.09
C LYS A 26 -3.14 22.05 -5.02
N ILE A 27 -2.68 23.12 -4.34
CA ILE A 27 -1.96 22.94 -3.08
C ILE A 27 -2.90 22.11 -2.22
N MET A 28 -2.53 20.85 -2.01
CA MET A 28 -3.34 19.95 -1.20
C MET A 28 -3.54 20.60 0.16
N ALA A 29 -4.80 20.72 0.59
CA ALA A 29 -5.11 21.26 1.91
C ALA A 29 -4.38 20.41 2.96
N THR A 30 -3.93 21.02 4.05
CA THR A 30 -3.21 20.33 5.14
C THR A 30 -3.95 19.07 5.62
N ALA A 31 -5.29 19.11 5.59
CA ALA A 31 -6.13 17.95 5.94
C ALA A 31 -5.95 16.78 4.97
N ASP A 32 -5.88 17.03 3.66
CA ASP A 32 -5.68 15.98 2.65
C ASP A 32 -4.31 15.30 2.82
N THR A 33 -3.28 16.10 3.11
CA THR A 33 -1.93 15.60 3.39
C THR A 33 -1.92 14.70 4.62
N ILE A 34 -2.59 15.11 5.71
CA ILE A 34 -2.69 14.30 6.94
C ILE A 34 -3.40 12.97 6.64
N ILE A 35 -4.51 13.00 5.92
CA ILE A 35 -5.29 11.81 5.56
C ILE A 35 -4.44 10.84 4.73
N LEU A 36 -3.68 11.35 3.75
CA LEU A 36 -2.79 10.54 2.93
C LEU A 36 -1.61 9.94 3.71
N LEU A 37 -1.13 10.61 4.75
CA LEU A 37 -0.03 10.13 5.59
C LEU A 37 -0.45 9.09 6.64
N LEU A 38 -1.75 8.96 6.96
CA LEU A 38 -2.24 7.97 7.92
C LEU A 38 -1.87 6.54 7.51
N HIS A 39 -2.04 6.19 6.22
CA HIS A 39 -1.70 4.86 5.73
C HIS A 39 -0.21 4.55 5.83
N PRO A 40 0.75 5.34 5.32
CA PRO A 40 2.17 5.02 5.43
C PRO A 40 2.67 4.96 6.88
N ILE A 41 2.15 5.79 7.79
CA ILE A 41 2.51 5.75 9.20
C ILE A 41 2.03 4.45 9.85
N THR A 42 0.76 4.08 9.65
CA THR A 42 0.21 2.83 10.18
C THR A 42 0.87 1.60 9.57
N ALA A 43 1.16 1.63 8.26
CA ALA A 43 1.85 0.55 7.57
C ALA A 43 3.29 0.35 8.08
N ALA A 44 4.03 1.44 8.34
CA ALA A 44 5.38 1.36 8.92
C ALA A 44 5.35 0.75 10.33
N ALA A 45 4.39 1.13 11.18
CA ALA A 45 4.21 0.55 12.50
C ALA A 45 3.89 -0.95 12.43
N ILE A 46 3.00 -1.36 11.50
CA ILE A 46 2.65 -2.77 11.27
C ILE A 46 3.87 -3.55 10.77
N LEU A 47 4.65 -3.00 9.84
CA LEU A 47 5.86 -3.65 9.33
C LEU A 47 6.89 -3.87 10.45
N ALA A 48 7.10 -2.89 11.31
CA ALA A 48 7.98 -3.02 12.48
C ALA A 48 7.47 -4.12 13.44
N TRP A 49 6.15 -4.18 13.64
CA TRP A 49 5.52 -5.22 14.45
C TRP A 49 5.66 -6.61 13.84
N MET A 50 5.47 -6.73 12.51
CA MET A 50 5.71 -7.98 11.76
C MET A 50 7.16 -8.43 11.86
N TRP A 51 8.11 -7.50 11.76
CA TRP A 51 9.54 -7.79 11.92
C TRP A 51 9.87 -8.31 13.32
N TRP A 52 9.30 -7.70 14.35
CA TRP A 52 9.45 -8.18 15.72
C TRP A 52 8.84 -9.58 15.90
N GLN A 53 7.68 -9.83 15.33
CA GLN A 53 6.99 -11.12 15.36
C GLN A 53 7.75 -12.22 14.58
N TYR A 54 8.37 -11.86 13.47
CA TYR A 54 9.21 -12.74 12.66
C TYR A 54 10.40 -13.31 13.45
N GLY A 55 10.95 -12.54 14.38
CA GLY A 55 12.03 -12.95 15.29
C GLY A 55 11.62 -14.00 16.33
N TRP A 56 10.34 -14.37 16.43
CA TRP A 56 9.81 -15.26 17.48
C TRP A 56 10.53 -16.61 17.54
N LYS A 57 10.79 -17.28 16.42
CA LYS A 57 11.48 -18.57 16.35
C LYS A 57 12.88 -18.53 17.01
N ARG A 58 13.60 -17.44 16.83
CA ARG A 58 14.93 -17.24 17.44
C ARG A 58 14.80 -17.06 18.96
N LYS A 59 13.86 -16.22 19.40
CA LYS A 59 13.65 -15.91 20.83
C LYS A 59 13.19 -17.14 21.64
N THR A 60 12.43 -18.04 21.03
CA THR A 60 11.82 -19.18 21.71
C THR A 60 12.57 -20.49 21.49
N ARG A 61 13.77 -20.44 20.91
CA ARG A 61 14.56 -21.64 20.56
C ARG A 61 14.90 -22.50 21.78
N GLU A 62 15.16 -21.87 22.91
CA GLU A 62 15.60 -22.52 24.15
C GLU A 62 14.43 -22.87 25.08
N LEU A 63 13.26 -22.33 24.83
CA LEU A 63 12.07 -22.57 25.65
C LEU A 63 11.53 -23.99 25.45
N LYS A 64 11.15 -24.65 26.57
CA LYS A 64 10.60 -26.02 26.59
C LYS A 64 9.30 -26.04 27.38
N GLY A 65 8.52 -27.12 27.22
CA GLY A 65 7.33 -27.40 28.03
C GLY A 65 6.28 -26.30 27.99
N THR A 66 5.78 -25.94 29.15
CA THR A 66 4.67 -24.97 29.33
C THR A 66 5.02 -23.55 28.88
N GLU A 67 6.27 -23.12 29.06
CA GLU A 67 6.71 -21.79 28.64
C GLU A 67 6.65 -21.65 27.13
N ARG A 68 7.11 -22.66 26.40
CA ARG A 68 7.01 -22.66 24.94
C ARG A 68 5.56 -22.64 24.45
N LEU A 69 4.65 -23.32 25.12
CA LEU A 69 3.23 -23.31 24.77
C LEU A 69 2.61 -21.93 24.99
N LYS A 70 2.90 -21.26 26.12
CA LYS A 70 2.45 -19.89 26.39
C LYS A 70 2.93 -18.90 25.32
N GLU A 71 4.21 -18.99 24.94
CA GLU A 71 4.77 -18.13 23.90
C GLU A 71 4.19 -18.45 22.50
N LEU A 72 3.84 -19.71 22.22
CA LEU A 72 3.14 -20.08 20.98
C LEU A 72 1.74 -19.45 20.91
N GLU A 73 0.99 -19.51 22.00
CA GLU A 73 -0.33 -18.87 22.09
C GLU A 73 -0.24 -17.34 21.93
N ARG A 74 0.77 -16.75 22.55
CA ARG A 74 1.05 -15.31 22.36
C ARG A 74 1.37 -14.99 20.91
N HIS A 75 2.22 -15.78 20.26
CA HIS A 75 2.58 -15.63 18.85
C HIS A 75 1.34 -15.68 17.93
N GLU A 76 0.44 -16.62 18.17
CA GLU A 76 -0.80 -16.76 17.40
C GLU A 76 -1.71 -15.54 17.59
N LYS A 77 -1.95 -15.11 18.84
CA LYS A 77 -2.76 -13.92 19.15
C LYS A 77 -2.19 -12.65 18.53
N VAL A 78 -0.87 -12.48 18.59
CA VAL A 78 -0.18 -11.34 17.97
C VAL A 78 -0.30 -11.42 16.45
N GLY A 79 -0.15 -12.59 15.84
CA GLY A 79 -0.33 -12.77 14.39
C GLY A 79 -1.74 -12.41 13.91
N GLU A 80 -2.78 -12.75 14.68
CA GLU A 80 -4.16 -12.36 14.38
C GLU A 80 -4.36 -10.84 14.47
N ARG A 81 -3.79 -10.19 15.48
CA ARG A 81 -3.86 -8.73 15.62
C ARG A 81 -3.12 -8.02 14.47
N ILE A 82 -1.97 -8.54 14.03
CA ILE A 82 -1.25 -8.02 12.88
C ILE A 82 -2.11 -8.12 11.62
N LEU A 83 -2.78 -9.26 11.38
CA LEU A 83 -3.69 -9.43 10.25
C LEU A 83 -4.83 -8.41 10.28
N GLN A 84 -5.48 -8.23 11.43
CA GLN A 84 -6.54 -7.25 11.62
C GLN A 84 -6.04 -5.81 11.37
N ALA A 85 -4.90 -5.45 11.94
CA ALA A 85 -4.30 -4.14 11.76
C ALA A 85 -3.92 -3.88 10.28
N ALA A 86 -3.41 -4.89 9.58
CA ALA A 86 -3.07 -4.79 8.17
C ALA A 86 -4.33 -4.59 7.29
N ILE A 87 -5.44 -5.29 7.59
CA ILE A 87 -6.71 -5.07 6.90
C ILE A 87 -7.20 -3.64 7.14
N VAL A 88 -7.19 -3.16 8.37
CA VAL A 88 -7.59 -1.78 8.71
C VAL A 88 -6.71 -0.76 7.98
N SER A 89 -5.39 -0.96 7.92
CA SER A 89 -4.47 -0.07 7.19
C SER A 89 -4.79 -0.01 5.69
N VAL A 90 -5.14 -1.14 5.07
CA VAL A 90 -5.56 -1.18 3.66
C VAL A 90 -6.90 -0.45 3.47
N MET A 91 -7.86 -0.62 4.39
CA MET A 91 -9.12 0.12 4.36
C MET A 91 -8.89 1.63 4.47
N ILE A 92 -7.99 2.07 5.36
CA ILE A 92 -7.59 3.49 5.46
C ILE A 92 -7.04 3.99 4.11
N ALA A 93 -6.17 3.20 3.44
CA ALA A 93 -5.62 3.58 2.14
C ALA A 93 -6.69 3.76 1.07
N PHE A 94 -7.65 2.83 0.96
CA PHE A 94 -8.75 2.93 0.01
C PHE A 94 -9.67 4.12 0.32
N THR A 95 -10.00 4.34 1.59
CA THR A 95 -10.83 5.47 2.01
C THR A 95 -10.14 6.80 1.72
N ALA A 96 -8.83 6.92 2.01
CA ALA A 96 -8.05 8.10 1.71
C ALA A 96 -8.02 8.40 0.21
N ARG A 97 -7.79 7.38 -0.63
CA ARG A 97 -7.81 7.53 -2.10
C ARG A 97 -9.18 7.99 -2.61
N TRP A 98 -10.25 7.38 -2.09
CA TRP A 98 -11.60 7.76 -2.48
C TRP A 98 -11.92 9.20 -2.07
N TYR A 99 -11.58 9.58 -0.85
CA TYR A 99 -11.80 10.93 -0.33
C TYR A 99 -11.04 12.00 -1.13
N THR A 100 -9.80 11.72 -1.51
CA THR A 100 -8.95 12.64 -2.31
C THR A 100 -9.23 12.61 -3.81
N GLY A 101 -10.20 11.81 -4.28
CA GLY A 101 -10.54 11.72 -5.70
C GLY A 101 -9.53 10.96 -6.58
N LEU A 102 -8.57 10.26 -5.99
CA LEU A 102 -7.54 9.50 -6.71
C LEU A 102 -8.05 8.17 -7.31
N GLY A 103 -9.36 7.89 -7.16
CA GLY A 103 -9.97 6.66 -7.64
C GLY A 103 -9.65 5.43 -6.77
N LEU A 104 -10.56 4.44 -6.80
CA LEU A 104 -10.45 3.22 -5.96
C LEU A 104 -9.43 2.22 -6.50
N LEU A 105 -9.32 2.10 -7.84
CA LEU A 105 -8.41 1.11 -8.43
C LEU A 105 -6.96 1.57 -8.33
N PRO A 106 -6.07 0.71 -7.84
CA PRO A 106 -4.66 1.04 -7.74
C PRO A 106 -4.03 1.07 -9.15
N GLY A 107 -3.57 2.24 -9.58
CA GLY A 107 -2.81 2.40 -10.83
C GLY A 107 -1.30 2.17 -10.67
N SER A 108 -0.83 1.71 -9.52
CA SER A 108 0.59 1.55 -9.22
C SER A 108 0.93 0.16 -8.72
N LEU A 109 2.19 -0.27 -8.87
CA LEU A 109 2.68 -1.53 -8.31
C LEU A 109 2.49 -1.61 -6.79
N HIS A 110 2.66 -0.50 -6.08
CA HIS A 110 2.37 -0.43 -4.65
C HIS A 110 0.92 -0.81 -4.36
N GLY A 111 -0.02 -0.30 -5.12
CA GLY A 111 -1.44 -0.59 -4.94
C GLY A 111 -1.81 -2.06 -5.17
N PHE A 112 -1.11 -2.76 -6.06
CA PHE A 112 -1.33 -4.20 -6.30
C PHE A 112 -0.66 -5.09 -5.26
N THR A 113 0.54 -4.75 -4.82
CA THR A 113 1.29 -5.57 -3.85
C THR A 113 0.67 -5.58 -2.46
N GLY A 114 -0.08 -4.54 -2.08
CA GLY A 114 -0.81 -4.47 -0.81
C GLY A 114 -1.84 -5.60 -0.64
N PRO A 115 -2.86 -5.71 -1.51
CA PRO A 115 -3.82 -6.82 -1.48
C PRO A 115 -3.17 -8.22 -1.55
N ILE A 116 -2.13 -8.39 -2.36
CA ILE A 116 -1.37 -9.65 -2.43
C ILE A 116 -0.75 -9.96 -1.06
N GLY A 117 -0.17 -8.95 -0.40
CA GLY A 117 0.37 -9.09 0.96
C GLY A 117 -0.68 -9.53 1.98
N ILE A 118 -1.90 -8.97 1.93
CA ILE A 118 -3.02 -9.38 2.80
C ILE A 118 -3.42 -10.83 2.57
N ILE A 119 -3.54 -11.25 1.31
CA ILE A 119 -3.88 -12.64 0.95
C ILE A 119 -2.80 -13.59 1.49
N LEU A 120 -1.53 -13.26 1.29
CA LEU A 120 -0.42 -14.09 1.78
C LEU A 120 -0.38 -14.14 3.31
N LEU A 121 -0.63 -13.02 3.98
CA LEU A 121 -0.72 -12.95 5.44
C LEU A 121 -1.88 -13.82 5.97
N TRP A 122 -3.03 -13.80 5.31
CA TRP A 122 -4.18 -14.64 5.67
C TRP A 122 -3.88 -16.13 5.48
N VAL A 123 -3.27 -16.51 4.34
CA VAL A 123 -2.84 -17.90 4.06
C VAL A 123 -1.82 -18.37 5.10
N MET A 124 -0.85 -17.52 5.41
CA MET A 124 0.16 -17.79 6.44
C MET A 124 -0.47 -18.00 7.82
N ALA A 125 -1.44 -17.16 8.22
CA ALA A 125 -2.16 -17.30 9.47
C ALA A 125 -2.95 -18.63 9.51
N ARG A 126 -3.56 -19.03 8.39
CA ARG A 126 -4.26 -20.31 8.26
C ARG A 126 -3.32 -21.51 8.43
N TRP A 127 -2.14 -21.47 7.82
CA TRP A 127 -1.12 -22.51 7.99
C TRP A 127 -0.53 -22.50 9.41
N GLY A 128 -0.37 -21.35 10.01
CA GLY A 128 0.09 -21.20 11.39
C GLY A 128 -0.81 -21.96 12.39
N ARG A 129 -2.13 -21.79 12.28
CA ARG A 129 -3.10 -22.53 13.11
C ARG A 129 -3.01 -24.06 12.94
N LYS A 130 -2.71 -24.53 11.73
CA LYS A 130 -2.54 -25.97 11.44
C LYS A 130 -1.16 -26.51 11.83
N SER A 131 -0.17 -25.67 11.99
CA SER A 131 1.24 -26.04 12.24
C SER A 131 1.49 -26.72 13.60
N ARG A 132 0.54 -26.62 14.53
CA ARG A 132 0.61 -27.33 15.82
C ARG A 132 0.61 -28.84 15.65
N LYS A 133 -0.13 -29.36 14.67
CA LYS A 133 -0.37 -30.80 14.45
C LYS A 133 0.41 -31.37 13.27
N ASP A 134 0.87 -30.54 12.35
CA ASP A 134 1.45 -30.96 11.07
C ASP A 134 2.80 -30.28 10.83
N LYS A 135 3.85 -31.06 10.69
CA LYS A 135 5.22 -30.61 10.41
C LYS A 135 5.32 -29.93 9.04
N LEU A 136 4.58 -30.43 8.03
CA LEU A 136 4.55 -29.84 6.69
C LEU A 136 3.95 -28.43 6.72
N GLN A 137 2.85 -28.25 7.44
CA GLN A 137 2.21 -26.93 7.60
C GLN A 137 3.14 -25.94 8.33
N ARG A 138 3.92 -26.42 9.29
CA ARG A 138 4.94 -25.60 9.99
C ARG A 138 6.01 -25.11 9.01
N THR A 139 6.47 -25.98 8.12
CA THR A 139 7.46 -25.60 7.08
C THR A 139 6.86 -24.59 6.09
N LYS A 140 5.61 -24.82 5.63
CA LYS A 140 4.89 -23.91 4.74
C LYS A 140 4.70 -22.54 5.39
N HIS A 141 4.28 -22.50 6.67
CA HIS A 141 4.14 -21.26 7.44
C HIS A 141 5.47 -20.48 7.52
N GLY A 142 6.58 -21.17 7.80
CA GLY A 142 7.90 -20.52 7.85
C GLY A 142 8.31 -19.90 6.51
N ARG A 143 8.18 -20.67 5.40
CA ARG A 143 8.51 -20.17 4.05
C ARG A 143 7.59 -19.01 3.62
N ALA A 144 6.31 -19.08 3.96
CA ALA A 144 5.36 -18.00 3.69
C ALA A 144 5.71 -16.75 4.50
N ALA A 145 6.21 -16.90 5.75
CA ALA A 145 6.67 -15.76 6.55
C ALA A 145 7.90 -15.09 5.92
N ASP A 146 8.87 -15.86 5.41
CA ASP A 146 10.05 -15.33 4.71
C ASP A 146 9.62 -14.53 3.47
N LEU A 147 8.73 -15.12 2.65
CA LEU A 147 8.20 -14.46 1.44
C LEU A 147 7.39 -13.20 1.79
N LEU A 148 6.56 -13.27 2.83
CA LEU A 148 5.73 -12.14 3.26
C LEU A 148 6.61 -10.97 3.72
N ILE A 149 7.63 -11.19 4.52
CA ILE A 149 8.54 -10.13 4.97
C ILE A 149 9.24 -9.50 3.76
N ALA A 150 9.76 -10.29 2.82
CA ALA A 150 10.39 -9.78 1.61
C ALA A 150 9.41 -8.94 0.78
N LEU A 151 8.18 -9.42 0.58
CA LEU A 151 7.13 -8.70 -0.13
C LEU A 151 6.76 -7.39 0.56
N MET A 152 6.63 -7.39 1.90
CA MET A 152 6.23 -6.19 2.64
C MET A 152 7.34 -5.14 2.70
N VAL A 153 8.60 -5.54 2.74
CA VAL A 153 9.74 -4.61 2.58
C VAL A 153 9.72 -3.98 1.18
N PHE A 154 9.54 -4.79 0.14
CA PHE A 154 9.41 -4.31 -1.24
C PHE A 154 8.19 -3.38 -1.41
N HIS A 155 7.04 -3.76 -0.87
CA HIS A 155 5.82 -2.95 -0.86
C HIS A 155 6.05 -1.58 -0.18
N SER A 156 6.72 -1.57 0.97
CA SER A 156 7.03 -0.33 1.69
C SER A 156 7.98 0.57 0.89
N PHE A 157 8.95 -0.01 0.21
CA PHE A 157 9.84 0.73 -0.69
C PHE A 157 9.08 1.38 -1.85
N LEU A 158 8.17 0.64 -2.50
CA LEU A 158 7.31 1.19 -3.55
C LEU A 158 6.39 2.30 -3.02
N GLY A 159 5.86 2.14 -1.80
CA GLY A 159 5.03 3.17 -1.15
C GLY A 159 5.82 4.43 -0.84
N PHE A 160 7.08 4.30 -0.42
CA PHE A 160 7.97 5.42 -0.19
C PHE A 160 8.24 6.19 -1.49
N LEU A 161 8.56 5.51 -2.59
CA LEU A 161 8.71 6.15 -3.90
C LEU A 161 7.43 6.88 -4.33
N TYR A 162 6.27 6.28 -4.10
CA TYR A 162 4.98 6.88 -4.44
C TYR A 162 4.68 8.16 -3.64
N ILE A 163 5.13 8.27 -2.38
CA ILE A 163 5.01 9.50 -1.60
C ILE A 163 5.81 10.64 -2.23
N PHE A 164 7.04 10.37 -2.71
CA PHE A 164 7.84 11.37 -3.40
C PHE A 164 7.20 11.86 -4.70
N ASP A 165 6.54 10.97 -5.43
CA ASP A 165 5.83 11.32 -6.66
C ASP A 165 4.64 12.25 -6.37
N ILE A 166 3.94 12.05 -5.24
CA ILE A 166 2.79 12.89 -4.85
C ILE A 166 3.21 14.22 -4.22
N VAL A 167 4.25 14.21 -3.38
CA VAL A 167 4.65 15.37 -2.56
C VAL A 167 5.73 16.19 -3.26
N GLY A 168 6.53 15.58 -4.11
CA GLY A 168 7.73 16.17 -4.73
C GLY A 168 7.52 16.78 -6.11
N THR A 169 6.34 16.74 -6.70
CA THR A 169 6.02 17.45 -7.96
C THR A 169 5.57 18.86 -7.64
N PRO A 170 6.44 19.88 -7.85
CA PRO A 170 6.06 21.28 -7.75
C PRO A 170 5.05 21.69 -8.80
#